data_12fe98d44f501068e01a8fb6fbb04405
#
_entry.id   12fe98d44f501068e01a8fb6fbb04405
#
_cell.length_a   1.000
_cell.length_b   1.000
_cell.length_c   1.000
_cell.angle_alpha   90.00
_cell.angle_beta   90.00
_cell.angle_gamma   90.00
#
_symmetry.space_group_name_H-M   'P 1'
#
loop_
_entity.id
_entity.type
_entity.pdbx_description
1 polymer ?
#
loop_
_entity_poly.entity_id
_entity_poly.type
_entity_poly.pdbx_seq_one_letter_code
_entity_poly.pdbx_strand_id
1 'polypeptide(L)'
;MSSTRKLWLGLAALLIASFGVLLWVGDQVHQYAPPLPQAVVTSGNETLFTGDDIELGKQVWQRIGGQQLGSIWGHGALLAPDWSADWLHREGVAMLELLARDQGAASYADLDAPQQAALRSRVQRELRTNTWDPAKGTIRVSPLRAQAMLVVGAHYMSLFSNDPATAKLRETYAMRDNTIAELDQRRAVTAFFWWASWATAAERPGSAISYTQNWPHDTLAGNTPTSANFMWSVFSVLFLILGIGLLGWHHARQVSHEPLPPIPARDPLTELKPTPSMKATAKYFWTVIGLFLLQILLGATTAHYQVEGQQAYGFALANYLPYALTRTWHTELAVLWIATAWLATGLYIAPLI
;
A
#
# COMPACT_ATOMS: atom_id res chain seq x y z
N MET A 1 18.26 -22.12 40.50
CA MET A 1 18.46 -21.70 39.09
C MET A 1 19.17 -20.34 39.09
N SER A 2 20.28 -20.22 38.35
CA SER A 2 20.98 -18.96 38.20
C SER A 2 20.05 -17.88 37.60
N SER A 3 20.22 -16.60 37.98
CA SER A 3 19.47 -15.47 37.45
C SER A 3 19.46 -15.47 35.92
N THR A 4 20.58 -15.77 35.30
CA THR A 4 20.75 -15.86 33.85
C THR A 4 19.85 -16.91 33.19
N ARG A 5 19.69 -18.10 33.82
CA ARG A 5 18.81 -19.16 33.31
C ARG A 5 17.33 -18.73 33.32
N LYS A 6 16.91 -17.97 34.33
CA LYS A 6 15.55 -17.44 34.40
C LYS A 6 15.29 -16.42 33.28
N LEU A 7 16.28 -15.56 32.98
CA LEU A 7 16.19 -14.58 31.88
C LEU A 7 16.08 -15.27 30.52
N TRP A 8 16.91 -16.29 30.26
CA TRP A 8 16.83 -17.08 29.02
C TRP A 8 15.50 -17.81 28.86
N LEU A 9 14.96 -18.39 29.93
CA LEU A 9 13.64 -19.01 29.90
C LEU A 9 12.53 -17.99 29.68
N GLY A 10 12.64 -16.82 30.30
CA GLY A 10 11.70 -15.71 30.06
C GLY A 10 11.72 -15.22 28.61
N LEU A 11 12.92 -15.07 28.02
CA LEU A 11 13.08 -14.69 26.62
C LEU A 11 12.50 -15.77 25.69
N ALA A 12 12.81 -17.03 25.93
CA ALA A 12 12.29 -18.14 25.15
C ALA A 12 10.75 -18.20 25.21
N ALA A 13 10.16 -18.05 26.41
CA ALA A 13 8.71 -18.01 26.58
C ALA A 13 8.07 -16.84 25.82
N LEU A 14 8.68 -15.65 25.88
CA LEU A 14 8.22 -14.47 25.15
C LEU A 14 8.26 -14.69 23.63
N LEU A 15 9.37 -15.24 23.12
CA LEU A 15 9.51 -15.54 21.69
C LEU A 15 8.48 -16.57 21.23
N ILE A 16 8.30 -17.67 21.96
CA ILE A 16 7.30 -18.69 21.64
C ILE A 16 5.89 -18.09 21.63
N ALA A 17 5.54 -17.29 22.64
CA ALA A 17 4.24 -16.63 22.69
C ALA A 17 4.05 -15.66 21.51
N SER A 18 5.05 -14.84 21.19
CA SER A 18 4.98 -13.88 20.09
C SER A 18 4.85 -14.59 18.73
N PHE A 19 5.68 -15.60 18.46
CA PHE A 19 5.58 -16.37 17.22
C PHE A 19 4.27 -17.17 17.14
N GLY A 20 3.79 -17.70 18.27
CA GLY A 20 2.49 -18.39 18.33
C GLY A 20 1.34 -17.47 17.93
N VAL A 21 1.31 -16.23 18.45
CA VAL A 21 0.32 -15.23 18.06
C VAL A 21 0.46 -14.86 16.59
N LEU A 22 1.68 -14.63 16.10
CA LEU A 22 1.91 -14.28 14.69
C LEU A 22 1.46 -15.41 13.74
N LEU A 23 1.74 -16.65 14.07
CA LEU A 23 1.29 -17.80 13.27
C LEU A 23 -0.22 -17.93 13.27
N TRP A 24 -0.86 -17.74 14.43
CA TRP A 24 -2.33 -17.74 14.53
C TRP A 24 -2.96 -16.62 13.71
N VAL A 25 -2.44 -15.38 13.80
CA VAL A 25 -2.91 -14.24 13.00
C VAL A 25 -2.69 -14.52 11.51
N GLY A 26 -1.53 -15.07 11.14
CA GLY A 26 -1.22 -15.44 9.75
C GLY A 26 -2.21 -16.48 9.18
N ASP A 27 -2.57 -17.48 9.96
CA ASP A 27 -3.59 -18.46 9.60
C ASP A 27 -4.96 -17.81 9.40
N GLN A 28 -5.37 -16.91 10.31
CA GLN A 28 -6.62 -16.17 10.17
C GLN A 28 -6.63 -15.29 8.90
N VAL A 29 -5.55 -14.60 8.61
CA VAL A 29 -5.41 -13.79 7.38
C VAL A 29 -5.55 -14.67 6.14
N HIS A 30 -4.94 -15.86 6.14
CA HIS A 30 -5.05 -16.81 5.03
C HIS A 30 -6.48 -17.34 4.86
N GLN A 31 -7.15 -17.72 5.94
CA GLN A 31 -8.53 -18.23 5.89
C GLN A 31 -9.54 -17.19 5.41
N TYR A 32 -9.31 -15.91 5.71
CA TYR A 32 -10.20 -14.80 5.35
C TYR A 32 -9.76 -14.03 4.11
N ALA A 33 -8.73 -14.50 3.41
CA ALA A 33 -8.29 -13.90 2.16
C ALA A 33 -9.40 -13.93 1.10
N PRO A 34 -9.52 -12.90 0.25
CA PRO A 34 -10.46 -12.94 -0.86
C PRO A 34 -10.08 -14.07 -1.83
N PRO A 35 -11.06 -14.89 -2.25
CA PRO A 35 -10.78 -15.98 -3.17
C PRO A 35 -10.35 -15.43 -4.53
N LEU A 36 -9.36 -16.06 -5.14
CA LEU A 36 -9.01 -15.83 -6.54
C LEU A 36 -9.92 -16.75 -7.39
N PRO A 37 -10.88 -16.18 -8.17
CA PRO A 37 -11.78 -16.99 -8.96
C PRO A 37 -11.05 -17.62 -10.17
N GLN A 38 -11.50 -18.79 -10.62
CA GLN A 38 -11.08 -19.32 -11.93
C GLN A 38 -11.62 -18.44 -13.06
N ALA A 39 -12.86 -17.94 -12.89
CA ALA A 39 -13.46 -17.01 -13.84
C ALA A 39 -14.49 -16.09 -13.15
N VAL A 40 -14.60 -14.87 -13.68
CA VAL A 40 -15.70 -13.95 -13.43
C VAL A 40 -16.64 -14.02 -14.62
N VAL A 41 -17.90 -14.38 -14.37
CA VAL A 41 -18.86 -14.69 -15.44
C VAL A 41 -20.12 -13.84 -15.32
N THR A 42 -20.75 -13.53 -16.45
CA THR A 42 -22.07 -12.90 -16.50
C THR A 42 -23.15 -13.90 -16.10
N SER A 43 -24.40 -13.41 -15.92
CA SER A 43 -25.57 -14.28 -15.74
C SER A 43 -25.79 -15.24 -16.91
N GLY A 44 -25.33 -14.90 -18.12
CA GLY A 44 -25.35 -15.73 -19.32
C GLY A 44 -24.19 -16.73 -19.45
N ASN A 45 -23.34 -16.87 -18.43
CA ASN A 45 -22.11 -17.67 -18.41
C ASN A 45 -21.00 -17.19 -19.40
N GLU A 46 -21.06 -15.97 -19.88
CA GLU A 46 -19.98 -15.36 -20.62
C GLU A 46 -18.83 -14.97 -19.65
N THR A 47 -17.61 -15.35 -19.98
CA THR A 47 -16.43 -15.01 -19.17
C THR A 47 -15.98 -13.58 -19.45
N LEU A 48 -15.91 -12.77 -18.40
CA LEU A 48 -15.38 -11.40 -18.44
C LEU A 48 -13.88 -11.36 -18.16
N PHE A 49 -13.44 -12.07 -17.12
CA PHE A 49 -12.04 -12.22 -16.69
C PHE A 49 -11.81 -13.65 -16.21
N THR A 50 -10.57 -14.07 -16.30
CA THR A 50 -10.06 -15.30 -15.68
C THR A 50 -9.22 -14.99 -14.44
N GLY A 51 -8.93 -15.99 -13.63
CA GLY A 51 -7.98 -15.88 -12.52
C GLY A 51 -6.57 -15.51 -12.99
N ASP A 52 -6.19 -16.04 -14.16
CA ASP A 52 -4.89 -15.72 -14.78
C ASP A 52 -4.81 -14.24 -15.20
N ASP A 53 -5.92 -13.65 -15.69
CA ASP A 53 -5.98 -12.22 -16.00
C ASP A 53 -5.78 -11.37 -14.73
N ILE A 54 -6.41 -11.76 -13.62
CA ILE A 54 -6.27 -11.06 -12.33
C ILE A 54 -4.83 -11.14 -11.83
N GLU A 55 -4.21 -12.32 -11.87
CA GLU A 55 -2.83 -12.50 -11.41
C GLU A 55 -1.82 -11.78 -12.34
N LEU A 56 -2.02 -11.85 -13.66
CA LEU A 56 -1.23 -11.07 -14.61
C LEU A 56 -1.36 -9.57 -14.35
N GLY A 57 -2.59 -9.11 -14.09
CA GLY A 57 -2.87 -7.70 -13.77
C GLY A 57 -2.13 -7.23 -12.52
N LYS A 58 -2.13 -8.04 -11.48
CA LYS A 58 -1.35 -7.78 -10.25
C LYS A 58 0.15 -7.69 -10.54
N GLN A 59 0.71 -8.62 -11.33
CA GLN A 59 2.13 -8.62 -11.69
C GLN A 59 2.49 -7.38 -12.54
N VAL A 60 1.63 -7.00 -13.50
CA VAL A 60 1.83 -5.79 -14.30
C VAL A 60 1.80 -4.56 -13.42
N TRP A 61 0.82 -4.44 -12.52
CA TRP A 61 0.72 -3.32 -11.57
C TRP A 61 1.95 -3.21 -10.68
N GLN A 62 2.44 -4.33 -10.14
CA GLN A 62 3.68 -4.35 -9.36
C GLN A 62 4.90 -3.91 -10.17
N ARG A 63 5.03 -4.41 -11.41
CA ARG A 63 6.16 -4.12 -12.30
C ARG A 63 6.25 -2.66 -12.72
N ILE A 64 5.11 -1.98 -12.90
CA ILE A 64 5.09 -0.53 -13.20
C ILE A 64 5.31 0.36 -11.97
N GLY A 65 5.57 -0.22 -10.80
CA GLY A 65 5.72 0.50 -9.54
C GLY A 65 4.40 1.03 -8.99
N GLY A 66 3.30 0.30 -9.22
CA GLY A 66 1.95 0.74 -8.87
C GLY A 66 1.76 1.11 -7.40
N GLN A 67 2.43 0.39 -6.47
CA GLN A 67 2.40 0.70 -5.03
C GLN A 67 3.09 2.02 -4.69
N GLN A 68 4.00 2.50 -5.53
CA GLN A 68 4.68 3.78 -5.34
C GLN A 68 3.87 4.95 -5.92
N LEU A 69 2.90 4.67 -6.78
CA LEU A 69 2.06 5.66 -7.44
C LEU A 69 0.72 5.83 -6.71
N GLY A 70 0.01 4.75 -6.49
CA GLY A 70 -1.27 4.68 -5.80
C GLY A 70 -1.30 3.53 -4.80
N SER A 71 -2.48 3.17 -4.29
CA SER A 71 -2.61 2.08 -3.33
C SER A 71 -3.64 1.03 -3.77
N ILE A 72 -3.59 -0.13 -3.14
CA ILE A 72 -4.62 -1.16 -3.16
C ILE A 72 -4.93 -1.47 -1.69
N TRP A 73 -6.21 -1.44 -1.32
CA TRP A 73 -6.69 -1.66 0.04
C TRP A 73 -6.03 -0.76 1.10
N GLY A 74 -5.66 0.46 0.70
CA GLY A 74 -4.95 1.40 1.56
C GLY A 74 -3.45 1.18 1.68
N HIS A 75 -2.89 0.17 0.99
CA HIS A 75 -1.45 -0.12 1.00
C HIS A 75 -0.76 0.42 -0.25
N GLY A 76 0.05 1.46 -0.09
CA GLY A 76 0.79 2.11 -1.17
C GLY A 76 0.93 3.61 -0.96
N ALA A 77 1.31 4.32 -2.04
CA ALA A 77 1.41 5.77 -2.06
C ALA A 77 0.04 6.43 -2.33
N LEU A 78 -0.02 7.76 -2.17
CA LEU A 78 -1.24 8.55 -2.28
C LEU A 78 -1.14 9.64 -3.35
N LEU A 79 -0.23 9.53 -4.32
CA LEU A 79 -0.17 10.47 -5.45
C LEU A 79 -1.32 10.22 -6.42
N ALA A 80 -1.50 8.96 -6.82
CA ALA A 80 -2.70 8.46 -7.46
C ALA A 80 -3.67 7.92 -6.39
N PRO A 81 -4.92 7.65 -6.73
CA PRO A 81 -5.89 7.13 -5.79
C PRO A 81 -5.55 5.72 -5.28
N ASP A 82 -6.30 5.25 -4.30
CA ASP A 82 -6.44 3.82 -4.06
C ASP A 82 -7.27 3.22 -5.19
N TRP A 83 -6.65 2.36 -6.00
CA TRP A 83 -7.27 1.83 -7.22
C TRP A 83 -8.49 0.93 -6.91
N SER A 84 -8.50 0.28 -5.74
CA SER A 84 -9.66 -0.49 -5.31
C SER A 84 -10.83 0.41 -4.90
N ALA A 85 -10.56 1.54 -4.24
CA ALA A 85 -11.57 2.54 -3.88
C ALA A 85 -12.07 3.32 -5.09
N ASP A 86 -11.16 3.75 -5.98
CA ASP A 86 -11.52 4.51 -7.19
C ASP A 86 -12.36 3.65 -8.14
N TRP A 87 -12.01 2.37 -8.30
CA TRP A 87 -12.85 1.43 -9.05
C TRP A 87 -14.23 1.30 -8.42
N LEU A 88 -14.30 1.04 -7.10
CA LEU A 88 -15.56 0.85 -6.40
C LEU A 88 -16.49 2.04 -6.57
N HIS A 89 -15.97 3.25 -6.39
CA HIS A 89 -16.72 4.49 -6.55
C HIS A 89 -17.23 4.65 -7.99
N ARG A 90 -16.34 4.50 -8.99
CA ARG A 90 -16.71 4.60 -10.40
C ARG A 90 -17.73 3.56 -10.81
N GLU A 91 -17.61 2.32 -10.33
CA GLU A 91 -18.57 1.25 -10.60
C GLU A 91 -19.94 1.60 -10.01
N GLY A 92 -19.98 2.08 -8.76
CA GLY A 92 -21.21 2.55 -8.12
C GLY A 92 -21.89 3.70 -8.89
N VAL A 93 -21.11 4.70 -9.31
CA VAL A 93 -21.62 5.82 -10.14
C VAL A 93 -22.12 5.32 -11.49
N ALA A 94 -21.36 4.47 -12.18
CA ALA A 94 -21.77 3.93 -13.48
C ALA A 94 -23.08 3.11 -13.37
N MET A 95 -23.25 2.33 -12.31
CA MET A 95 -24.49 1.58 -12.06
C MET A 95 -25.67 2.53 -11.82
N LEU A 96 -25.50 3.63 -11.06
CA LEU A 96 -26.55 4.62 -10.83
C LEU A 96 -26.97 5.29 -12.14
N GLU A 97 -26.00 5.69 -12.96
CA GLU A 97 -26.27 6.32 -14.26
C GLU A 97 -26.97 5.37 -15.25
N LEU A 98 -26.58 4.10 -15.29
CA LEU A 98 -27.24 3.09 -16.10
C LEU A 98 -28.71 2.88 -15.65
N LEU A 99 -28.94 2.77 -14.35
CA LEU A 99 -30.27 2.61 -13.79
C LEU A 99 -31.16 3.84 -14.00
N ALA A 100 -30.61 5.03 -13.94
CA ALA A 100 -31.33 6.27 -14.22
C ALA A 100 -31.79 6.31 -15.68
N ARG A 101 -30.93 5.95 -16.62
CA ARG A 101 -31.27 5.85 -18.04
C ARG A 101 -32.32 4.79 -18.32
N ASP A 102 -32.29 3.65 -17.64
CA ASP A 102 -33.33 2.62 -17.72
C ASP A 102 -34.70 3.15 -17.27
N GLN A 103 -34.75 4.16 -16.39
CA GLN A 103 -35.96 4.86 -15.97
C GLN A 103 -36.33 6.05 -16.88
N GLY A 104 -35.59 6.29 -17.97
CA GLY A 104 -35.83 7.38 -18.91
C GLY A 104 -35.28 8.74 -18.48
N ALA A 105 -34.48 8.81 -17.39
CA ALA A 105 -33.79 10.02 -16.97
C ALA A 105 -32.50 10.23 -17.79
N ALA A 106 -32.09 11.48 -18.01
CA ALA A 106 -30.83 11.77 -18.69
C ALA A 106 -29.61 11.47 -17.80
N SER A 107 -29.74 11.70 -16.49
CA SER A 107 -28.73 11.39 -15.49
C SER A 107 -29.35 11.00 -14.15
N TYR A 108 -28.56 10.42 -13.25
CA TYR A 108 -28.97 10.12 -11.88
C TYR A 108 -29.37 11.40 -11.10
N ALA A 109 -28.73 12.52 -11.37
CA ALA A 109 -29.02 13.78 -10.71
C ALA A 109 -30.40 14.37 -11.07
N ASP A 110 -30.97 13.97 -12.19
CA ASP A 110 -32.29 14.44 -12.66
C ASP A 110 -33.47 13.72 -11.99
N LEU A 111 -33.20 12.65 -11.24
CA LEU A 111 -34.20 11.90 -10.50
C LEU A 111 -34.59 12.61 -9.20
N ASP A 112 -35.82 12.39 -8.74
CA ASP A 112 -36.25 12.89 -7.43
C ASP A 112 -35.57 12.14 -6.27
N ALA A 113 -35.61 12.73 -5.06
CA ALA A 113 -34.92 12.18 -3.89
C ALA A 113 -35.35 10.73 -3.52
N PRO A 114 -36.65 10.35 -3.55
CA PRO A 114 -37.08 8.97 -3.36
C PRO A 114 -36.53 8.00 -4.40
N GLN A 115 -36.54 8.37 -5.67
CA GLN A 115 -35.97 7.56 -6.77
C GLN A 115 -34.46 7.38 -6.58
N GLN A 116 -33.73 8.47 -6.30
CA GLN A 116 -32.31 8.41 -6.00
C GLN A 116 -31.99 7.48 -4.83
N ALA A 117 -32.76 7.54 -3.74
CA ALA A 117 -32.59 6.70 -2.57
C ALA A 117 -32.84 5.21 -2.90
N ALA A 118 -33.87 4.91 -3.70
CA ALA A 118 -34.16 3.56 -4.15
C ALA A 118 -33.03 2.96 -4.99
N LEU A 119 -32.48 3.75 -5.95
CA LEU A 119 -31.37 3.31 -6.78
C LEU A 119 -30.08 3.10 -5.95
N ARG A 120 -29.76 4.01 -5.02
CA ARG A 120 -28.63 3.82 -4.09
C ARG A 120 -28.76 2.52 -3.31
N SER A 121 -29.93 2.25 -2.74
CA SER A 121 -30.17 1.01 -1.99
C SER A 121 -30.01 -0.24 -2.88
N ARG A 122 -30.40 -0.16 -4.15
CA ARG A 122 -30.19 -1.23 -5.13
C ARG A 122 -28.71 -1.46 -5.41
N VAL A 123 -27.97 -0.40 -5.69
CA VAL A 123 -26.52 -0.45 -5.96
C VAL A 123 -25.75 -0.99 -4.75
N GLN A 124 -26.06 -0.51 -3.54
CA GLN A 124 -25.45 -1.03 -2.31
C GLN A 124 -25.64 -2.53 -2.16
N ARG A 125 -26.88 -3.03 -2.34
CA ARG A 125 -27.13 -4.47 -2.26
C ARG A 125 -26.36 -5.25 -3.32
N GLU A 126 -26.32 -4.74 -4.56
CA GLU A 126 -25.60 -5.37 -5.66
C GLU A 126 -24.10 -5.49 -5.39
N LEU A 127 -23.47 -4.41 -4.93
CA LEU A 127 -22.03 -4.37 -4.64
C LEU A 127 -21.67 -5.24 -3.43
N ARG A 128 -22.54 -5.31 -2.40
CA ARG A 128 -22.27 -6.07 -1.18
C ARG A 128 -22.62 -7.54 -1.28
N THR A 129 -23.51 -7.93 -2.21
CA THR A 129 -23.88 -9.33 -2.41
C THR A 129 -22.68 -10.12 -2.91
N ASN A 130 -22.26 -11.12 -2.12
CA ASN A 130 -21.22 -12.05 -2.51
C ASN A 130 -21.78 -13.16 -3.38
N THR A 131 -21.37 -13.22 -4.62
CA THR A 131 -21.79 -14.20 -5.62
C THR A 131 -20.69 -15.23 -5.93
N TRP A 132 -19.73 -15.38 -5.04
CA TRP A 132 -18.70 -16.39 -5.11
C TRP A 132 -19.30 -17.80 -4.95
N ASP A 133 -19.05 -18.66 -5.92
CA ASP A 133 -19.41 -20.07 -5.90
C ASP A 133 -18.13 -20.91 -5.75
N PRO A 134 -17.81 -21.41 -4.55
CA PRO A 134 -16.59 -22.17 -4.32
C PRO A 134 -16.56 -23.52 -5.06
N ALA A 135 -17.74 -24.11 -5.37
CA ALA A 135 -17.81 -25.37 -6.09
C ALA A 135 -17.44 -25.24 -7.58
N LYS A 136 -17.72 -24.07 -8.16
CA LYS A 136 -17.39 -23.75 -9.55
C LYS A 136 -16.13 -22.91 -9.70
N GLY A 137 -15.63 -22.36 -8.59
CA GLY A 137 -14.53 -21.41 -8.62
C GLY A 137 -14.88 -20.11 -9.36
N THR A 138 -16.14 -19.67 -9.35
CA THR A 138 -16.60 -18.54 -10.15
C THR A 138 -17.24 -17.43 -9.31
N ILE A 139 -17.05 -16.17 -9.75
CA ILE A 139 -17.85 -15.04 -9.29
C ILE A 139 -18.82 -14.68 -10.41
N ARG A 140 -20.11 -14.61 -10.08
CA ARG A 140 -21.15 -14.26 -11.04
C ARG A 140 -21.57 -12.80 -10.87
N VAL A 141 -21.62 -12.04 -11.97
CA VAL A 141 -22.06 -10.65 -11.97
C VAL A 141 -23.36 -10.48 -12.74
N SER A 142 -24.19 -9.53 -12.29
CA SER A 142 -25.43 -9.17 -12.99
C SER A 142 -25.13 -8.46 -14.32
N PRO A 143 -26.09 -8.38 -15.24
CA PRO A 143 -25.95 -7.61 -16.47
C PRO A 143 -25.65 -6.12 -16.22
N LEU A 144 -26.25 -5.52 -15.18
CA LEU A 144 -25.99 -4.14 -14.77
C LEU A 144 -24.53 -3.96 -14.36
N ARG A 145 -24.05 -4.85 -13.49
CA ARG A 145 -22.68 -4.80 -13.01
C ARG A 145 -21.67 -5.05 -14.13
N ALA A 146 -21.95 -6.00 -15.02
CA ALA A 146 -21.11 -6.26 -16.19
C ALA A 146 -20.99 -5.04 -17.10
N GLN A 147 -22.07 -4.31 -17.34
CA GLN A 147 -22.03 -3.06 -18.11
C GLN A 147 -21.22 -1.97 -17.40
N ALA A 148 -21.42 -1.80 -16.09
CA ALA A 148 -20.63 -0.85 -15.29
C ALA A 148 -19.14 -1.18 -15.33
N MET A 149 -18.76 -2.47 -15.22
CA MET A 149 -17.38 -2.93 -15.36
C MET A 149 -16.75 -2.57 -16.71
N LEU A 150 -17.50 -2.62 -17.80
CA LEU A 150 -17.01 -2.20 -19.13
C LEU A 150 -16.75 -0.68 -19.17
N VAL A 151 -17.66 0.12 -18.60
CA VAL A 151 -17.50 1.58 -18.52
C VAL A 151 -16.25 1.96 -17.72
N VAL A 152 -16.09 1.37 -16.53
CA VAL A 152 -14.95 1.64 -15.67
C VAL A 152 -13.65 1.09 -16.27
N GLY A 153 -13.70 -0.11 -16.86
CA GLY A 153 -12.57 -0.70 -17.57
C GLY A 153 -12.05 0.20 -18.69
N ALA A 154 -12.94 0.81 -19.48
CA ALA A 154 -12.57 1.75 -20.53
C ALA A 154 -11.79 2.96 -19.98
N HIS A 155 -12.16 3.48 -18.80
CA HIS A 155 -11.42 4.56 -18.15
C HIS A 155 -9.95 4.17 -17.87
N TYR A 156 -9.71 2.99 -17.29
CA TYR A 156 -8.34 2.54 -17.00
C TYR A 156 -7.57 2.14 -18.27
N MET A 157 -8.26 1.58 -19.26
CA MET A 157 -7.66 1.33 -20.58
C MET A 157 -7.14 2.61 -21.21
N SER A 158 -7.88 3.72 -21.09
CA SER A 158 -7.46 5.06 -21.52
C SER A 158 -6.33 5.61 -20.64
N LEU A 159 -6.46 5.55 -19.32
CA LEU A 159 -5.51 6.12 -18.35
C LEU A 159 -4.09 5.56 -18.52
N PHE A 160 -3.95 4.25 -18.70
CA PHE A 160 -2.65 3.59 -18.83
C PHE A 160 -2.10 3.60 -20.27
N SER A 161 -2.83 4.18 -21.24
CA SER A 161 -2.41 4.38 -22.61
C SER A 161 -1.82 5.79 -22.83
N ASN A 162 -1.74 6.20 -24.08
CA ASN A 162 -1.42 7.57 -24.51
C ASN A 162 -2.67 8.37 -24.94
N ASP A 163 -3.87 7.95 -24.52
CA ASP A 163 -5.13 8.61 -24.88
C ASP A 163 -5.13 10.06 -24.39
N PRO A 164 -5.34 11.06 -25.28
CA PRO A 164 -5.41 12.47 -24.90
C PRO A 164 -6.51 12.78 -23.87
N ALA A 165 -7.60 12.01 -23.84
CA ALA A 165 -8.71 12.22 -22.90
C ALA A 165 -8.30 12.13 -21.42
N THR A 166 -7.24 11.34 -21.13
CA THR A 166 -6.71 11.15 -19.78
C THR A 166 -5.33 11.78 -19.55
N ALA A 167 -4.83 12.58 -20.52
CA ALA A 167 -3.50 13.19 -20.44
C ALA A 167 -3.33 14.07 -19.19
N LYS A 168 -4.35 14.90 -18.86
CA LYS A 168 -4.31 15.75 -17.65
C LYS A 168 -4.27 14.92 -16.36
N LEU A 169 -4.94 13.77 -16.34
CA LEU A 169 -4.95 12.88 -15.18
C LEU A 169 -3.60 12.17 -15.02
N ARG A 170 -2.98 11.72 -16.11
CA ARG A 170 -1.61 11.20 -16.10
C ARG A 170 -0.62 12.25 -15.62
N GLU A 171 -0.77 13.51 -16.06
CA GLU A 171 0.04 14.62 -15.57
C GLU A 171 -0.09 14.77 -14.05
N THR A 172 -1.32 14.80 -13.53
CA THR A 172 -1.59 14.93 -12.08
C THR A 172 -0.95 13.79 -11.28
N TYR A 173 -0.93 12.58 -11.83
CA TYR A 173 -0.35 11.40 -11.18
C TYR A 173 1.14 11.21 -11.49
N ALA A 174 1.78 12.16 -12.17
CA ALA A 174 3.16 12.05 -12.65
C ALA A 174 3.44 10.69 -13.35
N MET A 175 2.47 10.23 -14.12
CA MET A 175 2.56 9.03 -14.95
C MET A 175 3.05 9.40 -16.33
N ARG A 176 3.94 8.57 -16.88
CA ARG A 176 4.33 8.69 -18.29
C ARG A 176 3.19 8.28 -19.22
N ASP A 177 3.19 8.83 -20.43
CA ASP A 177 2.31 8.33 -21.47
C ASP A 177 2.61 6.86 -21.78
N ASN A 178 1.54 6.12 -22.10
CA ASN A 178 1.62 4.70 -22.42
C ASN A 178 2.33 3.87 -21.33
N THR A 179 2.01 4.12 -20.06
CA THR A 179 2.60 3.43 -18.91
C THR A 179 2.52 1.91 -19.06
N ILE A 180 1.44 1.41 -19.66
CA ILE A 180 1.27 0.00 -20.03
C ILE A 180 1.01 -0.04 -21.55
N ALA A 181 2.03 -0.41 -22.33
CA ALA A 181 1.95 -0.39 -23.78
C ALA A 181 1.02 -1.48 -24.34
N GLU A 182 1.09 -2.68 -23.77
CA GLU A 182 0.39 -3.86 -24.25
C GLU A 182 -1.10 -3.84 -23.86
N LEU A 183 -1.98 -4.05 -24.87
CA LEU A 183 -3.42 -4.04 -24.68
C LEU A 183 -3.88 -5.09 -23.66
N ASP A 184 -3.35 -6.32 -23.76
CA ASP A 184 -3.74 -7.43 -22.89
C ASP A 184 -3.30 -7.20 -21.45
N GLN A 185 -2.13 -6.55 -21.24
CA GLN A 185 -1.67 -6.15 -19.93
C GLN A 185 -2.57 -5.06 -19.30
N ARG A 186 -3.05 -4.10 -20.11
CA ARG A 186 -4.05 -3.11 -19.62
C ARG A 186 -5.35 -3.78 -19.22
N ARG A 187 -5.85 -4.73 -20.03
CA ARG A 187 -7.05 -5.53 -19.67
C ARG A 187 -6.83 -6.30 -18.37
N ALA A 188 -5.68 -6.94 -18.22
CA ALA A 188 -5.33 -7.67 -17.03
C ALA A 188 -5.31 -6.76 -15.77
N VAL A 189 -4.75 -5.56 -15.87
CA VAL A 189 -4.77 -4.57 -14.76
C VAL A 189 -6.22 -4.17 -14.41
N THR A 190 -7.11 -4.02 -15.40
CA THR A 190 -8.54 -3.76 -15.09
C THR A 190 -9.18 -4.93 -14.36
N ALA A 191 -8.85 -6.17 -14.70
CA ALA A 191 -9.34 -7.36 -14.01
C ALA A 191 -8.85 -7.39 -12.54
N PHE A 192 -7.59 -7.07 -12.30
CA PHE A 192 -7.02 -6.98 -10.96
C PHE A 192 -7.67 -5.87 -10.12
N PHE A 193 -7.86 -4.67 -10.67
CA PHE A 193 -8.48 -3.56 -9.95
C PHE A 193 -9.95 -3.87 -9.63
N TRP A 194 -10.68 -4.46 -10.55
CA TRP A 194 -12.04 -4.91 -10.29
C TRP A 194 -12.10 -5.95 -9.15
N TRP A 195 -11.24 -6.98 -9.21
CA TRP A 195 -11.21 -8.02 -8.17
C TRP A 195 -10.84 -7.43 -6.80
N ALA A 196 -9.86 -6.54 -6.77
CA ALA A 196 -9.47 -5.84 -5.56
C ALA A 196 -10.64 -5.00 -5.00
N SER A 197 -11.36 -4.28 -5.88
CA SER A 197 -12.56 -3.52 -5.53
C SER A 197 -13.69 -4.42 -5.03
N TRP A 198 -13.97 -5.52 -5.71
CA TRP A 198 -14.96 -6.51 -5.27
C TRP A 198 -14.70 -6.98 -3.84
N ALA A 199 -13.44 -7.28 -3.51
CA ALA A 199 -13.05 -7.72 -2.17
C ALA A 199 -13.30 -6.67 -1.07
N THR A 200 -13.37 -5.36 -1.41
CA THR A 200 -13.64 -4.29 -0.43
C THR A 200 -15.12 -4.17 -0.07
N ALA A 201 -16.02 -4.60 -0.95
CA ALA A 201 -17.45 -4.41 -0.78
C ALA A 201 -18.20 -5.73 -0.56
N ALA A 202 -17.85 -6.82 -1.27
CA ALA A 202 -18.54 -8.10 -1.16
C ALA A 202 -18.42 -8.69 0.25
N GLU A 203 -19.56 -9.01 0.86
CA GLU A 203 -19.64 -9.59 2.20
C GLU A 203 -19.08 -11.01 2.21
N ARG A 204 -18.27 -11.33 3.22
CA ARG A 204 -17.81 -12.71 3.41
C ARG A 204 -18.97 -13.62 3.73
N PRO A 205 -18.92 -14.91 3.36
CA PRO A 205 -19.97 -15.86 3.70
C PRO A 205 -20.26 -15.87 5.21
N GLY A 206 -21.54 -15.67 5.56
CA GLY A 206 -21.96 -15.63 6.96
C GLY A 206 -21.60 -14.37 7.75
N SER A 207 -21.19 -13.31 7.10
CA SER A 207 -20.77 -12.05 7.75
C SER A 207 -21.25 -10.83 6.97
N ALA A 208 -21.56 -9.74 7.66
CA ALA A 208 -21.83 -8.43 7.04
C ALA A 208 -20.54 -7.61 6.78
N ILE A 209 -19.38 -8.24 6.84
CA ILE A 209 -18.07 -7.61 6.69
C ILE A 209 -17.41 -8.14 5.42
N SER A 210 -16.81 -7.25 4.61
CA SER A 210 -16.09 -7.63 3.40
C SER A 210 -14.77 -8.35 3.70
N TYR A 211 -14.10 -8.85 2.66
CA TYR A 211 -12.80 -9.53 2.80
C TYR A 211 -11.70 -8.62 3.36
N THR A 212 -11.82 -7.31 3.17
CA THR A 212 -10.86 -6.30 3.64
C THR A 212 -11.36 -5.52 4.86
N GLN A 213 -12.29 -6.06 5.66
CA GLN A 213 -12.88 -5.39 6.82
C GLN A 213 -13.63 -4.09 6.44
N ASN A 214 -14.26 -4.07 5.27
CA ASN A 214 -14.91 -2.89 4.68
C ASN A 214 -13.96 -1.72 4.40
N TRP A 215 -12.70 -2.00 4.08
CA TRP A 215 -11.70 -0.98 3.78
C TRP A 215 -11.07 -1.18 2.38
N PRO A 216 -10.85 -0.15 1.56
CA PRO A 216 -11.37 1.23 1.72
C PRO A 216 -12.89 1.28 1.65
N HIS A 217 -13.48 2.30 2.30
CA HIS A 217 -14.92 2.44 2.29
C HIS A 217 -15.39 3.40 1.19
N ASP A 218 -16.61 3.15 0.69
CA ASP A 218 -17.33 4.06 -0.19
C ASP A 218 -18.80 4.16 0.22
N THR A 219 -19.33 5.39 0.23
CA THR A 219 -20.71 5.66 0.64
C THR A 219 -21.74 5.04 -0.30
N LEU A 220 -21.42 4.89 -1.60
CA LEU A 220 -22.29 4.24 -2.58
C LEU A 220 -22.34 2.73 -2.36
N ALA A 221 -21.26 2.11 -1.92
CA ALA A 221 -21.22 0.70 -1.58
C ALA A 221 -21.75 0.43 -0.16
N GLY A 222 -21.73 1.40 0.73
CA GLY A 222 -22.17 1.26 2.12
C GLY A 222 -21.32 0.30 2.95
N ASN A 223 -20.07 0.11 2.58
CA ASN A 223 -19.10 -0.77 3.25
C ASN A 223 -18.38 -0.06 4.40
N THR A 224 -19.10 0.41 5.40
CA THR A 224 -18.56 1.16 6.56
C THR A 224 -17.43 0.37 7.25
N PRO A 225 -16.26 0.98 7.50
CA PRO A 225 -15.14 0.35 8.18
C PRO A 225 -15.52 -0.21 9.54
N THR A 226 -14.94 -1.35 9.90
CA THR A 226 -15.20 -1.96 11.20
C THR A 226 -14.42 -1.25 12.32
N SER A 227 -14.98 -1.24 13.53
CA SER A 227 -14.27 -0.72 14.71
C SER A 227 -12.95 -1.46 14.98
N ALA A 228 -12.85 -2.72 14.58
CA ALA A 228 -11.62 -3.52 14.72
C ALA A 228 -10.41 -2.86 14.02
N ASN A 229 -10.59 -2.23 12.85
CA ASN A 229 -9.52 -1.54 12.14
C ASN A 229 -8.89 -0.41 12.97
N PHE A 230 -9.73 0.35 13.69
CA PHE A 230 -9.26 1.44 14.55
C PHE A 230 -8.69 0.92 15.86
N MET A 231 -9.34 -0.05 16.47
CA MET A 231 -8.94 -0.63 17.76
C MET A 231 -7.53 -1.25 17.68
N TRP A 232 -7.25 -2.05 16.66
CA TRP A 232 -5.92 -2.66 16.49
C TRP A 232 -4.81 -1.62 16.27
N SER A 233 -5.08 -0.55 15.52
CA SER A 233 -4.12 0.55 15.32
C SER A 233 -3.84 1.27 16.63
N VAL A 234 -4.87 1.61 17.41
CA VAL A 234 -4.73 2.26 18.72
C VAL A 234 -3.98 1.36 19.70
N PHE A 235 -4.35 0.09 19.81
CA PHE A 235 -3.67 -0.85 20.71
C PHE A 235 -2.21 -1.04 20.36
N SER A 236 -1.84 -1.16 19.08
CA SER A 236 -0.44 -1.32 18.66
C SER A 236 0.43 -0.13 19.08
N VAL A 237 -0.08 1.10 18.92
CA VAL A 237 0.62 2.31 19.36
C VAL A 237 0.74 2.36 20.90
N LEU A 238 -0.34 2.05 21.62
CA LEU A 238 -0.32 2.04 23.09
C LEU A 238 0.66 0.99 23.63
N PHE A 239 0.69 -0.22 23.07
CA PHE A 239 1.64 -1.25 23.47
C PHE A 239 3.10 -0.86 23.18
N LEU A 240 3.36 -0.20 22.04
CA LEU A 240 4.69 0.31 21.73
C LEU A 240 5.15 1.35 22.76
N ILE A 241 4.30 2.35 23.06
CA ILE A 241 4.61 3.40 24.05
C ILE A 241 4.80 2.79 25.43
N LEU A 242 3.93 1.87 25.84
CA LEU A 242 4.04 1.15 27.11
C LEU A 242 5.35 0.37 27.19
N GLY A 243 5.71 -0.35 26.13
CA GLY A 243 6.96 -1.12 26.07
C GLY A 243 8.19 -0.25 26.23
N ILE A 244 8.25 0.87 25.50
CA ILE A 244 9.33 1.87 25.61
C ILE A 244 9.37 2.47 27.03
N GLY A 245 8.20 2.84 27.58
CA GLY A 245 8.09 3.39 28.94
C GLY A 245 8.58 2.41 30.01
N LEU A 246 8.19 1.12 29.91
CA LEU A 246 8.65 0.08 30.83
C LEU A 246 10.16 -0.16 30.72
N LEU A 247 10.71 -0.14 29.51
CA LEU A 247 12.16 -0.28 29.29
C LEU A 247 12.91 0.90 29.91
N GLY A 248 12.45 2.13 29.67
CA GLY A 248 13.03 3.33 30.27
C GLY A 248 12.96 3.33 31.80
N TRP A 249 11.80 2.94 32.35
CA TRP A 249 11.62 2.83 33.78
C TRP A 249 12.51 1.73 34.40
N HIS A 250 12.63 0.56 33.76
CA HIS A 250 13.52 -0.50 34.19
C HIS A 250 14.97 -0.04 34.18
N HIS A 251 15.42 0.60 33.11
CA HIS A 251 16.79 1.18 33.00
C HIS A 251 17.03 2.21 34.11
N ALA A 252 16.14 3.16 34.30
CA ALA A 252 16.27 4.19 35.33
C ALA A 252 16.38 3.62 36.76
N ARG A 253 15.75 2.46 37.03
CA ARG A 253 15.88 1.78 38.31
C ARG A 253 17.21 1.04 38.51
N GLN A 254 17.88 0.66 37.40
CA GLN A 254 19.14 -0.08 37.45
C GLN A 254 20.37 0.81 37.36
N VAL A 255 20.18 2.08 36.96
CA VAL A 255 21.28 3.04 36.95
C VAL A 255 21.74 3.24 38.41
N SER A 256 22.83 2.59 38.79
CA SER A 256 23.53 2.87 40.01
C SER A 256 24.07 4.32 39.94
N HIS A 257 23.96 5.04 41.03
CA HIS A 257 24.53 6.38 41.14
C HIS A 257 26.06 6.24 41.32
N GLU A 258 26.74 5.51 40.45
CA GLU A 258 28.20 5.53 40.43
C GLU A 258 28.64 6.96 40.07
N PRO A 259 29.60 7.51 40.85
CA PRO A 259 30.11 8.80 40.51
C PRO A 259 30.68 8.76 39.08
N LEU A 260 30.24 9.70 38.24
CA LEU A 260 30.77 9.81 36.89
C LEU A 260 32.29 9.87 36.94
N PRO A 261 33.01 9.14 36.09
CA PRO A 261 34.46 9.25 36.03
C PRO A 261 34.84 10.71 35.81
N PRO A 262 35.97 11.17 36.41
CA PRO A 262 36.39 12.53 36.24
C PRO A 262 36.52 12.88 34.77
N ILE A 263 36.00 14.04 34.39
CA ILE A 263 36.07 14.50 32.99
C ILE A 263 37.56 14.63 32.63
N PRO A 264 38.03 13.95 31.59
CA PRO A 264 39.44 14.05 31.18
C PRO A 264 39.81 15.51 30.88
N ALA A 265 41.00 15.95 31.30
CA ALA A 265 41.45 17.30 31.05
C ALA A 265 41.58 17.66 29.56
N ARG A 266 41.67 16.66 28.70
CA ARG A 266 41.60 16.77 27.23
C ARG A 266 40.67 15.71 26.66
N ASP A 267 40.01 16.06 25.55
CA ASP A 267 39.18 15.09 24.83
C ASP A 267 40.08 13.98 24.27
N PRO A 268 39.88 12.70 24.69
CA PRO A 268 40.65 11.57 24.22
C PRO A 268 40.61 11.40 22.70
N LEU A 269 39.52 11.84 22.04
CA LEU A 269 39.37 11.76 20.59
C LEU A 269 40.33 12.70 19.85
N THR A 270 40.76 13.81 20.47
CA THR A 270 41.71 14.75 19.85
C THR A 270 43.15 14.22 19.87
N GLU A 271 43.46 13.29 20.78
CA GLU A 271 44.81 12.68 20.90
C GLU A 271 44.92 11.40 20.05
N LEU A 272 43.85 10.98 19.42
CA LEU A 272 43.76 9.73 18.66
C LEU A 272 44.51 9.85 17.33
N LYS A 273 45.53 9.00 17.14
CA LYS A 273 46.25 8.90 15.85
C LYS A 273 45.59 7.85 14.99
N PRO A 274 44.89 8.26 13.91
CA PRO A 274 44.17 7.28 13.05
C PRO A 274 45.13 6.23 12.47
N THR A 275 44.78 4.95 12.68
CA THR A 275 45.52 3.82 12.11
C THR A 275 45.32 3.74 10.58
N PRO A 276 46.15 3.00 9.84
CA PRO A 276 45.94 2.79 8.40
C PRO A 276 44.55 2.19 8.08
N SER A 277 44.04 1.28 8.92
CA SER A 277 42.69 0.72 8.78
C SER A 277 41.59 1.76 8.98
N MET A 278 41.72 2.63 9.99
CA MET A 278 40.79 3.76 10.20
C MET A 278 40.81 4.72 9.00
N LYS A 279 41.96 5.05 8.45
CA LYS A 279 42.09 5.89 7.25
C LYS A 279 41.43 5.23 6.04
N ALA A 280 41.49 3.89 5.90
CA ALA A 280 40.88 3.16 4.82
C ALA A 280 39.34 3.21 4.85
N THR A 281 38.74 3.50 6.02
CA THR A 281 37.27 3.65 6.10
C THR A 281 36.75 4.93 5.45
N ALA A 282 37.60 5.89 5.15
CA ALA A 282 37.21 7.15 4.51
C ALA A 282 36.40 6.91 3.20
N LYS A 283 36.73 5.86 2.43
CA LYS A 283 36.00 5.50 1.22
C LYS A 283 34.53 5.20 1.48
N TYR A 284 34.19 4.58 2.61
CA TYR A 284 32.80 4.29 2.99
C TYR A 284 32.09 5.59 3.37
N PHE A 285 32.73 6.50 4.10
CA PHE A 285 32.13 7.81 4.42
C PHE A 285 31.89 8.65 3.17
N TRP A 286 32.81 8.63 2.19
CA TRP A 286 32.57 9.31 0.91
C TRP A 286 31.41 8.67 0.13
N THR A 287 31.28 7.34 0.16
CA THR A 287 30.14 6.65 -0.40
C THR A 287 28.83 7.08 0.27
N VAL A 288 28.81 7.17 1.62
CA VAL A 288 27.66 7.67 2.39
C VAL A 288 27.25 9.06 1.92
N ILE A 289 28.20 9.98 1.78
CA ILE A 289 27.93 11.35 1.32
C ILE A 289 27.33 11.33 -0.08
N GLY A 290 27.89 10.55 -1.01
CA GLY A 290 27.39 10.43 -2.38
C GLY A 290 25.95 9.88 -2.43
N LEU A 291 25.68 8.80 -1.69
CA LEU A 291 24.34 8.20 -1.60
C LEU A 291 23.33 9.16 -0.96
N PHE A 292 23.72 9.87 0.10
CA PHE A 292 22.89 10.84 0.78
C PHE A 292 22.52 12.04 -0.12
N LEU A 293 23.48 12.59 -0.85
CA LEU A 293 23.22 13.68 -1.80
C LEU A 293 22.28 13.23 -2.92
N LEU A 294 22.50 12.03 -3.46
CA LEU A 294 21.60 11.46 -4.47
C LEU A 294 20.21 11.24 -3.92
N GLN A 295 20.09 10.76 -2.68
CA GLN A 295 18.80 10.61 -2.00
C GLN A 295 18.07 11.96 -1.86
N ILE A 296 18.78 13.03 -1.47
CA ILE A 296 18.18 14.37 -1.37
C ILE A 296 17.64 14.83 -2.72
N LEU A 297 18.39 14.65 -3.81
CA LEU A 297 17.96 15.04 -5.15
C LEU A 297 16.69 14.26 -5.58
N LEU A 298 16.67 12.97 -5.36
CA LEU A 298 15.50 12.15 -5.66
C LEU A 298 14.30 12.48 -4.77
N GLY A 299 14.54 12.81 -3.50
CA GLY A 299 13.52 13.26 -2.57
C GLY A 299 12.90 14.60 -2.98
N ALA A 300 13.72 15.55 -3.40
CA ALA A 300 13.25 16.82 -3.95
C ALA A 300 12.41 16.62 -5.21
N THR A 301 12.88 15.79 -6.16
CA THR A 301 12.13 15.44 -7.35
C THR A 301 10.77 14.80 -7.01
N THR A 302 10.76 13.87 -6.06
CA THR A 302 9.54 13.19 -5.60
C THR A 302 8.56 14.19 -4.98
N ALA A 303 9.05 15.13 -4.16
CA ALA A 303 8.23 16.17 -3.54
C ALA A 303 7.61 17.13 -4.57
N HIS A 304 8.38 17.55 -5.57
CA HIS A 304 7.86 18.40 -6.66
C HIS A 304 6.77 17.69 -7.47
N TYR A 305 6.93 16.44 -7.80
CA TYR A 305 5.86 15.67 -8.44
C TYR A 305 4.56 15.67 -7.63
N GLN A 306 4.67 15.54 -6.32
CA GLN A 306 3.50 15.47 -5.44
C GLN A 306 2.79 16.82 -5.27
N VAL A 307 3.52 17.92 -5.32
CA VAL A 307 2.99 19.27 -5.04
C VAL A 307 2.62 20.01 -6.32
N GLU A 308 3.48 19.96 -7.34
CA GLU A 308 3.41 20.84 -8.53
C GLU A 308 3.20 20.06 -9.83
N GLY A 309 3.31 18.73 -9.78
CA GLY A 309 3.31 17.87 -10.97
C GLY A 309 4.61 17.93 -11.75
N GLN A 310 4.66 17.21 -12.88
CA GLN A 310 5.89 17.18 -13.71
C GLN A 310 6.13 18.47 -14.50
N GLN A 311 5.15 19.34 -14.66
CA GLN A 311 5.30 20.61 -15.39
C GLN A 311 6.28 21.58 -14.74
N ALA A 312 6.51 21.44 -13.42
CA ALA A 312 7.50 22.23 -12.69
C ALA A 312 8.92 22.18 -13.33
N TYR A 313 9.22 21.11 -14.05
CA TYR A 313 10.51 20.93 -14.72
C TYR A 313 10.58 21.50 -16.13
N GLY A 314 9.47 22.03 -16.67
CA GLY A 314 9.39 22.58 -18.04
C GLY A 314 9.43 21.52 -19.15
N PHE A 315 9.48 20.25 -18.81
CA PHE A 315 9.42 19.11 -19.73
C PHE A 315 8.87 17.87 -19.02
N ALA A 316 8.43 16.86 -19.78
CA ALA A 316 7.83 15.64 -19.25
C ALA A 316 8.88 14.73 -18.59
N LEU A 317 9.38 15.13 -17.42
CA LEU A 317 10.42 14.40 -16.67
C LEU A 317 9.98 12.97 -16.32
N ALA A 318 8.70 12.73 -16.09
CA ALA A 318 8.16 11.41 -15.76
C ALA A 318 8.37 10.37 -16.90
N ASN A 319 8.63 10.79 -18.14
CA ASN A 319 8.98 9.86 -19.21
C ASN A 319 10.35 9.20 -19.00
N TYR A 320 11.25 9.86 -18.26
CA TYR A 320 12.62 9.38 -17.96
C TYR A 320 12.74 8.90 -16.51
N LEU A 321 12.21 9.69 -15.59
CA LEU A 321 12.25 9.44 -14.15
C LEU A 321 10.83 9.49 -13.57
N PRO A 322 9.99 8.47 -13.78
CA PRO A 322 8.63 8.46 -13.27
C PRO A 322 8.63 8.50 -11.73
N TYR A 323 7.57 9.06 -11.14
CA TYR A 323 7.41 9.20 -9.69
C TYR A 323 7.67 7.89 -8.94
N ALA A 324 7.16 6.76 -9.46
CA ALA A 324 7.37 5.45 -8.84
C ALA A 324 8.86 5.12 -8.67
N LEU A 325 9.68 5.43 -9.69
CA LEU A 325 11.12 5.17 -9.68
C LEU A 325 11.85 6.10 -8.71
N THR A 326 11.58 7.41 -8.77
CA THR A 326 12.23 8.40 -7.88
C THR A 326 11.92 8.11 -6.42
N ARG A 327 10.67 7.77 -6.10
CA ARG A 327 10.25 7.42 -4.74
C ARG A 327 10.89 6.13 -4.25
N THR A 328 10.93 5.09 -5.07
CA THR A 328 11.57 3.82 -4.72
C THR A 328 13.04 4.04 -4.41
N TRP A 329 13.78 4.67 -5.32
CA TRP A 329 15.20 4.92 -5.13
C TRP A 329 15.48 5.85 -3.95
N HIS A 330 14.64 6.87 -3.72
CA HIS A 330 14.76 7.73 -2.54
C HIS A 330 14.69 6.91 -1.24
N THR A 331 13.77 5.95 -1.15
CA THR A 331 13.60 5.08 0.02
C THR A 331 14.75 4.08 0.16
N GLU A 332 15.14 3.42 -0.93
CA GLU A 332 16.22 2.43 -0.94
C GLU A 332 17.58 3.04 -0.60
N LEU A 333 17.87 4.22 -1.16
CA LEU A 333 19.12 4.95 -0.86
C LEU A 333 19.20 5.34 0.60
N ALA A 334 18.07 5.66 1.27
CA ALA A 334 18.05 5.91 2.71
C ALA A 334 18.58 4.70 3.49
N VAL A 335 18.07 3.51 3.19
CA VAL A 335 18.53 2.27 3.83
C VAL A 335 20.01 2.02 3.54
N LEU A 336 20.42 2.19 2.29
CA LEU A 336 21.81 1.94 1.86
C LEU A 336 22.83 2.85 2.55
N TRP A 337 22.60 4.17 2.58
CA TRP A 337 23.57 5.06 3.22
C TRP A 337 23.58 4.92 4.74
N ILE A 338 22.42 4.67 5.39
CA ILE A 338 22.35 4.40 6.83
C ILE A 338 23.16 3.15 7.17
N ALA A 339 22.92 2.04 6.47
CA ALA A 339 23.67 0.80 6.69
C ALA A 339 25.19 0.98 6.44
N THR A 340 25.55 1.71 5.38
CA THR A 340 26.96 2.01 5.06
C THR A 340 27.60 2.90 6.13
N ALA A 341 26.86 3.87 6.68
CA ALA A 341 27.34 4.73 7.76
C ALA A 341 27.61 3.96 9.05
N TRP A 342 26.71 3.06 9.42
CA TRP A 342 26.89 2.16 10.56
C TRP A 342 28.10 1.26 10.39
N LEU A 343 28.24 0.64 9.20
CA LEU A 343 29.41 -0.17 8.87
C LEU A 343 30.71 0.65 8.94
N ALA A 344 30.73 1.83 8.34
CA ALA A 344 31.89 2.72 8.35
C ALA A 344 32.30 3.11 9.76
N THR A 345 31.31 3.48 10.60
CA THR A 345 31.53 3.85 11.99
C THR A 345 32.07 2.68 12.81
N GLY A 346 31.45 1.50 12.67
CA GLY A 346 31.92 0.28 13.33
C GLY A 346 33.37 -0.08 12.97
N LEU A 347 33.70 -0.05 11.67
CA LEU A 347 35.06 -0.31 11.19
C LEU A 347 36.07 0.75 11.62
N TYR A 348 35.64 2.01 11.76
CA TYR A 348 36.49 3.09 12.25
C TYR A 348 36.81 2.94 13.74
N ILE A 349 35.83 2.52 14.55
CA ILE A 349 35.98 2.41 16.00
C ILE A 349 36.65 1.06 16.40
N ALA A 350 36.48 0.01 15.61
CA ALA A 350 36.97 -1.33 15.95
C ALA A 350 38.44 -1.41 16.41
N PRO A 351 39.40 -0.64 15.86
CA PRO A 351 40.78 -0.67 16.34
C PRO A 351 40.99 0.02 17.72
N LEU A 352 39.97 0.66 18.28
CA LEU A 352 40.04 1.38 19.56
C LEU A 352 39.49 0.56 20.73
N ILE A 353 38.74 -0.53 20.42
CA ILE A 353 38.17 -1.46 21.36
C ILE A 353 39.07 -2.69 21.49
#